data_6ce7a7c1da2a299a5530b647c0b4fc1c
#
_entry.id   6ce7a7c1da2a299a5530b647c0b4fc1c
#
_cell.length_a   1.000
_cell.length_b   1.000
_cell.length_c   1.000
_cell.angle_alpha   90.00
_cell.angle_beta   90.00
_cell.angle_gamma   90.00
#
_symmetry.space_group_name_H-M   'P 1'
#
loop_
_entity.id
_entity.type
_entity.pdbx_description
1 polymer ?
#
loop_
_entity_poly.entity_id
_entity_poly.type
_entity_poly.pdbx_seq_one_letter_code
_entity_poly.pdbx_strand_id
1 'polypeptide(L)'
;MMQIHDLPRIGVLGADPAAITQFLRRVQALGGEHAVLLPLSPAAVPDCEPYLCGASTQPPLPKLRAAAEVLAASGCTVIAVPDSAGIFCEQLTAAAGVPVLSTAGAALPQLVGKLRQRASVLCTPGVRAANVYGLAARRYGLHCSYPDAPVQALLGCVQPEKACSEQVLRSIIELELARGCDGVVLDSAQLCAAFAHFGLAARYPQVFDGMELLAQAALQQSTTASDARRA
;
A
#
# COMPACT_ATOMS: atom_id res chain seq x y z
N MET A 1 24.33 5.63 -23.23
CA MET A 1 23.02 4.97 -23.40
C MET A 1 22.89 3.96 -22.28
N MET A 2 21.97 4.16 -21.33
CA MET A 2 21.78 3.27 -20.18
C MET A 2 21.21 1.94 -20.69
N GLN A 3 21.83 0.81 -20.37
CA GLN A 3 21.34 -0.49 -20.79
C GLN A 3 20.21 -0.93 -19.87
N ILE A 4 19.24 -1.71 -20.38
CA ILE A 4 18.09 -2.21 -19.57
C ILE A 4 18.56 -2.98 -18.33
N HIS A 5 19.76 -3.58 -18.37
CA HIS A 5 20.36 -4.28 -17.23
C HIS A 5 20.77 -3.35 -16.07
N ASP A 6 20.95 -2.05 -16.36
CA ASP A 6 21.34 -1.04 -15.37
C ASP A 6 20.15 -0.39 -14.66
N LEU A 7 18.92 -0.68 -15.12
CA LEU A 7 17.70 -0.13 -14.52
C LEU A 7 17.38 -0.79 -13.17
N PRO A 8 16.95 0.00 -12.18
CA PRO A 8 16.48 -0.54 -10.91
C PRO A 8 15.29 -1.47 -11.13
N ARG A 9 15.25 -2.58 -10.39
CA ARG A 9 14.20 -3.61 -10.50
C ARG A 9 13.33 -3.60 -9.26
N ILE A 10 12.05 -3.32 -9.45
CA ILE A 10 11.04 -3.33 -8.39
C ILE A 10 10.19 -4.58 -8.54
N GLY A 11 10.27 -5.49 -7.56
CA GLY A 11 9.37 -6.64 -7.45
C GLY A 11 7.99 -6.18 -6.96
N VAL A 12 6.92 -6.79 -7.46
CA VAL A 12 5.57 -6.53 -6.96
C VAL A 12 4.95 -7.85 -6.50
N LEU A 13 4.66 -7.94 -5.21
CA LEU A 13 4.13 -9.11 -4.55
C LEU A 13 2.74 -8.80 -4.00
N GLY A 14 1.70 -9.49 -4.50
CA GLY A 14 0.33 -9.32 -4.05
C GLY A 14 -0.60 -10.35 -4.66
N ALA A 15 -1.69 -10.67 -3.95
CA ALA A 15 -2.74 -11.58 -4.40
C ALA A 15 -3.89 -10.84 -5.10
N ASP A 16 -4.04 -9.53 -4.85
CA ASP A 16 -5.10 -8.72 -5.46
C ASP A 16 -4.63 -8.11 -6.79
N PRO A 17 -5.19 -8.56 -7.95
CA PRO A 17 -4.85 -8.00 -9.26
C PRO A 17 -5.16 -6.50 -9.38
N ALA A 18 -6.18 -6.01 -8.69
CA ALA A 18 -6.54 -4.59 -8.71
C ALA A 18 -5.49 -3.76 -7.99
N ALA A 19 -4.99 -4.23 -6.84
CA ALA A 19 -3.92 -3.57 -6.09
C ALA A 19 -2.62 -3.50 -6.91
N ILE A 20 -2.23 -4.62 -7.53
CA ILE A 20 -1.06 -4.66 -8.42
C ILE A 20 -1.22 -3.65 -9.56
N THR A 21 -2.37 -3.68 -10.26
CA THR A 21 -2.64 -2.78 -11.39
C THR A 21 -2.59 -1.31 -10.97
N GLN A 22 -3.18 -0.95 -9.84
CA GLN A 22 -3.15 0.42 -9.34
C GLN A 22 -1.72 0.85 -8.97
N PHE A 23 -0.96 -0.01 -8.32
CA PHE A 23 0.44 0.27 -8.00
C PHE A 23 1.27 0.52 -9.28
N LEU A 24 1.16 -0.36 -10.29
CA LEU A 24 1.89 -0.21 -11.56
C LEU A 24 1.54 1.11 -12.26
N ARG A 25 0.26 1.49 -12.28
CA ARG A 25 -0.20 2.78 -12.84
C ARG A 25 0.39 3.97 -12.08
N ARG A 26 0.47 3.91 -10.75
CA ARG A 26 1.09 4.99 -9.95
C ARG A 26 2.58 5.11 -10.23
N VAL A 27 3.30 3.99 -10.30
CA VAL A 27 4.73 4.00 -10.67
C VAL A 27 4.93 4.63 -12.04
N GLN A 28 4.14 4.26 -13.04
CA GLN A 28 4.21 4.86 -14.39
C GLN A 28 3.93 6.37 -14.38
N ALA A 29 2.89 6.80 -13.66
CA ALA A 29 2.52 8.23 -13.55
C ALA A 29 3.62 9.07 -12.86
N LEU A 30 4.42 8.46 -11.99
CA LEU A 30 5.53 9.11 -11.28
C LEU A 30 6.85 9.10 -12.08
N GLY A 31 6.83 8.75 -13.37
CA GLY A 31 8.03 8.69 -14.21
C GLY A 31 8.85 7.42 -14.04
N GLY A 32 8.21 6.33 -13.60
CA GLY A 32 8.83 5.02 -13.40
C GLY A 32 9.22 4.28 -14.69
N GLU A 33 9.28 4.94 -15.83
CA GLU A 33 9.79 4.40 -17.11
C GLU A 33 11.27 3.99 -17.05
N HIS A 34 11.99 4.48 -16.03
CA HIS A 34 13.38 4.12 -15.76
C HIS A 34 13.53 2.98 -14.74
N ALA A 35 12.47 2.26 -14.43
CA ALA A 35 12.48 1.09 -13.54
C ALA A 35 11.86 -0.12 -14.24
N VAL A 36 12.44 -1.30 -14.01
CA VAL A 36 11.87 -2.57 -14.45
C VAL A 36 10.92 -3.07 -13.36
N LEU A 37 9.64 -3.24 -13.71
CA LEU A 37 8.62 -3.75 -12.80
C LEU A 37 8.43 -5.25 -13.02
N LEU A 38 8.57 -6.04 -11.97
CA LEU A 38 8.45 -7.50 -11.99
C LEU A 38 7.29 -7.96 -11.08
N PRO A 39 6.05 -7.92 -11.57
CA PRO A 39 4.92 -8.44 -10.82
C PRO A 39 4.94 -9.97 -10.84
N LEU A 40 4.72 -10.59 -9.67
CA LEU A 40 4.38 -12.00 -9.61
C LEU A 40 2.91 -12.21 -10.03
N SER A 41 2.65 -13.40 -10.58
CA SER A 41 1.26 -13.79 -10.85
C SER A 41 0.45 -13.80 -9.54
N PRO A 42 -0.69 -13.10 -9.45
CA PRO A 42 -1.55 -13.12 -8.26
C PRO A 42 -1.93 -14.52 -7.82
N ALA A 43 -2.09 -15.45 -8.76
CA ALA A 43 -2.41 -16.85 -8.47
C ALA A 43 -1.29 -17.61 -7.71
N ALA A 44 -0.06 -17.08 -7.72
CA ALA A 44 1.07 -17.67 -7.00
C ALA A 44 1.19 -17.14 -5.57
N VAL A 45 0.43 -16.08 -5.21
CA VAL A 45 0.49 -15.40 -3.92
C VAL A 45 -0.79 -15.70 -3.13
N PRO A 46 -0.72 -16.13 -1.86
CA PRO A 46 -1.92 -16.37 -1.06
C PRO A 46 -2.62 -15.06 -0.70
N ASP A 47 -3.95 -15.05 -0.83
CA ASP A 47 -4.77 -13.98 -0.27
C ASP A 47 -4.71 -14.01 1.28
N CYS A 48 -4.30 -12.91 1.87
CA CYS A 48 -4.14 -12.80 3.33
C CYS A 48 -5.43 -12.37 4.05
N GLU A 49 -6.40 -11.79 3.36
CA GLU A 49 -7.63 -11.28 3.98
C GLU A 49 -8.38 -12.35 4.80
N PRO A 50 -8.64 -13.58 4.29
CA PRO A 50 -9.32 -14.60 5.07
C PRO A 50 -8.58 -15.00 6.34
N TYR A 51 -7.23 -15.03 6.30
CA TYR A 51 -6.40 -15.33 7.45
C TYR A 51 -6.45 -14.20 8.49
N LEU A 52 -6.29 -12.97 8.06
CA LEU A 52 -6.29 -11.79 8.94
C LEU A 52 -7.65 -11.56 9.60
N CYS A 53 -8.74 -11.89 8.93
CA CYS A 53 -10.10 -11.84 9.47
C CYS A 53 -10.49 -13.07 10.29
N GLY A 54 -9.60 -14.06 10.45
CA GLY A 54 -9.90 -15.31 11.20
C GLY A 54 -10.80 -16.30 10.46
N ALA A 55 -11.08 -16.09 9.18
CA ALA A 55 -11.87 -16.99 8.35
C ALA A 55 -11.03 -18.18 7.80
N SER A 56 -9.71 -18.10 7.87
CA SER A 56 -8.78 -19.17 7.51
C SER A 56 -7.76 -19.38 8.63
N THR A 57 -7.42 -20.65 8.88
CA THR A 57 -6.35 -21.04 9.82
C THR A 57 -5.02 -21.31 9.13
N GLN A 58 -4.99 -21.26 7.79
CA GLN A 58 -3.79 -21.56 7.01
C GLN A 58 -2.87 -20.33 6.98
N PRO A 59 -1.65 -20.40 7.58
CA PRO A 59 -0.74 -19.28 7.58
C PRO A 59 -0.23 -18.95 6.16
N PRO A 60 -0.35 -17.69 5.68
CA PRO A 60 0.13 -17.32 4.34
C PRO A 60 1.65 -17.15 4.27
N LEU A 61 2.30 -16.89 5.39
CA LEU A 61 3.71 -16.47 5.47
C LEU A 61 4.71 -17.42 4.77
N PRO A 62 4.62 -18.77 4.85
CA PRO A 62 5.56 -19.64 4.15
C PRO A 62 5.56 -19.44 2.62
N LYS A 63 4.39 -19.30 2.02
CA LYS A 63 4.25 -19.05 0.58
C LYS A 63 4.70 -17.65 0.19
N LEU A 64 4.38 -16.66 1.03
CA LEU A 64 4.83 -15.27 0.82
C LEU A 64 6.35 -15.16 0.86
N ARG A 65 7.04 -15.85 1.78
CA ARG A 65 8.50 -15.90 1.84
C ARG A 65 9.10 -16.47 0.57
N ALA A 66 8.62 -17.61 0.12
CA ALA A 66 9.08 -18.21 -1.13
C ALA A 66 8.89 -17.27 -2.33
N ALA A 67 7.76 -16.57 -2.40
CA ALA A 67 7.49 -15.59 -3.44
C ALA A 67 8.45 -14.38 -3.38
N ALA A 68 8.75 -13.87 -2.19
CA ALA A 68 9.70 -12.77 -2.00
C ALA A 68 11.14 -13.18 -2.37
N GLU A 69 11.56 -14.40 -2.01
CA GLU A 69 12.85 -14.98 -2.40
C GLU A 69 12.99 -15.11 -3.93
N VAL A 70 11.93 -15.52 -4.64
CA VAL A 70 11.92 -15.58 -6.12
C VAL A 70 12.14 -14.19 -6.73
N LEU A 71 11.47 -13.15 -6.21
CA LEU A 71 11.66 -11.78 -6.67
C LEU A 71 13.09 -11.29 -6.41
N ALA A 72 13.63 -11.54 -5.24
CA ALA A 72 15.00 -11.19 -4.91
C ALA A 72 16.01 -11.91 -5.82
N ALA A 73 15.84 -13.21 -6.05
CA ALA A 73 16.67 -14.00 -6.96
C ALA A 73 16.56 -13.52 -8.42
N SER A 74 15.44 -12.90 -8.81
CA SER A 74 15.25 -12.25 -10.11
C SER A 74 15.94 -10.87 -10.23
N GLY A 75 16.71 -10.49 -9.20
CA GLY A 75 17.51 -9.26 -9.18
C GLY A 75 16.73 -8.01 -8.77
N CYS A 76 15.56 -8.16 -8.15
CA CYS A 76 14.86 -7.01 -7.55
C CYS A 76 15.71 -6.37 -6.46
N THR A 77 15.71 -5.03 -6.42
CA THR A 77 16.42 -4.24 -5.40
C THR A 77 15.49 -3.81 -4.27
N VAL A 78 14.20 -3.85 -4.51
CA VAL A 78 13.11 -3.59 -3.57
C VAL A 78 11.88 -4.39 -4.00
N ILE A 79 11.04 -4.77 -3.06
CA ILE A 79 9.76 -5.44 -3.30
C ILE A 79 8.64 -4.59 -2.72
N ALA A 80 7.65 -4.22 -3.54
CA ALA A 80 6.45 -3.53 -3.10
C ALA A 80 5.30 -4.52 -2.89
N VAL A 81 4.57 -4.35 -1.77
CA VAL A 81 3.41 -5.16 -1.41
C VAL A 81 2.19 -4.25 -1.29
N PRO A 82 1.36 -4.16 -2.34
CA PRO A 82 0.27 -3.20 -2.40
C PRO A 82 -1.05 -3.66 -1.77
N ASP A 83 -1.05 -4.80 -1.10
CA ASP A 83 -2.25 -5.39 -0.46
C ASP A 83 -2.00 -5.79 1.00
N SER A 84 -2.94 -6.52 1.60
CA SER A 84 -2.91 -6.95 3.00
C SER A 84 -1.73 -7.86 3.36
N ALA A 85 -1.02 -8.46 2.39
CA ALA A 85 0.22 -9.19 2.64
C ALA A 85 1.34 -8.29 3.19
N GLY A 86 1.19 -6.96 3.05
CA GLY A 86 2.10 -5.96 3.60
C GLY A 86 2.30 -6.02 5.13
N ILE A 87 1.40 -6.67 5.87
CA ILE A 87 1.59 -6.92 7.32
C ILE A 87 2.84 -7.77 7.60
N PHE A 88 3.28 -8.58 6.66
CA PHE A 88 4.42 -9.48 6.81
C PHE A 88 5.74 -8.88 6.31
N CYS A 89 5.81 -7.59 5.98
CA CYS A 89 6.98 -6.98 5.35
C CYS A 89 8.29 -7.16 6.10
N GLU A 90 8.30 -7.13 7.45
CA GLU A 90 9.52 -7.37 8.23
C GLU A 90 10.04 -8.81 8.01
N GLN A 91 9.14 -9.80 8.06
CA GLN A 91 9.50 -11.21 7.84
C GLN A 91 9.89 -11.50 6.38
N LEU A 92 9.28 -10.78 5.43
CA LEU A 92 9.59 -10.90 4.00
C LEU A 92 10.94 -10.23 3.69
N THR A 93 11.25 -9.09 4.30
CA THR A 93 12.57 -8.45 4.19
C THR A 93 13.68 -9.37 4.71
N ALA A 94 13.44 -10.01 5.87
CA ALA A 94 14.42 -10.96 6.43
C ALA A 94 14.64 -12.20 5.53
N ALA A 95 13.62 -12.67 4.82
CA ALA A 95 13.73 -13.80 3.91
C ALA A 95 14.37 -13.41 2.57
N ALA A 96 13.94 -12.32 1.97
CA ALA A 96 14.39 -11.89 0.65
C ALA A 96 15.79 -11.24 0.66
N GLY A 97 16.24 -10.70 1.78
CA GLY A 97 17.50 -9.96 1.89
C GLY A 97 17.48 -8.60 1.15
N VAL A 98 16.32 -8.16 0.68
CA VAL A 98 16.08 -6.85 0.08
C VAL A 98 14.91 -6.16 0.78
N PRO A 99 14.84 -4.82 0.80
CA PRO A 99 13.72 -4.10 1.41
C PRO A 99 12.38 -4.54 0.82
N VAL A 100 11.42 -4.86 1.69
CA VAL A 100 10.03 -5.13 1.32
C VAL A 100 9.16 -4.03 1.91
N LEU A 101 8.45 -3.30 1.06
CA LEU A 101 7.67 -2.11 1.41
C LEU A 101 6.17 -2.42 1.39
N SER A 102 5.47 -2.03 2.44
CA SER A 102 4.00 -2.01 2.48
C SER A 102 3.47 -0.59 2.35
N THR A 103 2.18 -0.47 2.07
CA THR A 103 1.48 0.82 2.07
C THR A 103 1.65 1.53 3.41
N ALA A 104 1.48 0.85 4.54
CA ALA A 104 1.68 1.42 5.86
C ALA A 104 3.12 1.88 6.08
N GLY A 105 4.11 1.04 5.72
CA GLY A 105 5.53 1.36 5.85
C GLY A 105 5.96 2.55 5.00
N ALA A 106 5.36 2.74 3.83
CA ALA A 106 5.61 3.87 2.95
C ALA A 106 4.86 5.15 3.40
N ALA A 107 3.62 5.01 3.88
CA ALA A 107 2.77 6.14 4.25
C ALA A 107 3.24 6.81 5.55
N LEU A 108 3.48 6.05 6.62
CA LEU A 108 3.73 6.59 7.95
C LEU A 108 4.90 7.58 8.02
N PRO A 109 6.08 7.31 7.42
CA PRO A 109 7.19 8.28 7.42
C PRO A 109 6.82 9.59 6.71
N GLN A 110 6.00 9.51 5.65
CA GLN A 110 5.61 10.68 4.87
C GLN A 110 4.52 11.52 5.55
N LEU A 111 3.76 10.93 6.47
CA LEU A 111 2.77 11.63 7.28
C LEU A 111 3.42 12.44 8.40
N VAL A 112 4.60 12.04 8.85
CA VAL A 112 5.35 12.79 9.87
C VAL A 112 5.67 14.19 9.36
N GLY A 113 5.30 15.20 10.14
CA GLY A 113 5.44 16.61 9.77
C GLY A 113 4.33 17.18 8.88
N LYS A 114 3.51 16.33 8.23
CA LYS A 114 2.31 16.77 7.48
C LYS A 114 1.05 16.77 8.35
N LEU A 115 0.99 15.84 9.29
CA LEU A 115 -0.11 15.71 10.26
C LEU A 115 0.34 16.17 11.63
N ARG A 116 -0.60 16.71 12.42
CA ARG A 116 -0.34 17.07 13.81
C ARG A 116 -0.16 15.83 14.67
N GLN A 117 -1.15 14.94 14.71
CA GLN A 117 -1.04 13.70 15.50
C GLN A 117 -1.98 12.58 15.06
N ARG A 118 -3.08 12.86 14.34
CA ARG A 118 -4.18 11.92 14.15
C ARG A 118 -4.49 11.65 12.69
N ALA A 119 -4.46 10.38 12.30
CA ALA A 119 -4.90 9.93 10.99
C ALA A 119 -6.03 8.90 11.12
N SER A 120 -7.04 8.98 10.25
CA SER A 120 -7.97 7.88 10.01
C SER A 120 -7.49 7.05 8.84
N VAL A 121 -7.55 5.73 8.94
CA VAL A 121 -7.11 4.80 7.90
C VAL A 121 -8.31 4.08 7.31
N LEU A 122 -8.62 4.36 6.06
CA LEU A 122 -9.66 3.68 5.28
C LEU A 122 -9.02 2.50 4.55
N CYS A 123 -9.24 1.28 5.05
CA CYS A 123 -8.53 0.08 4.61
C CYS A 123 -9.46 -1.13 4.50
N THR A 124 -8.90 -2.25 4.09
CA THR A 124 -9.60 -3.54 4.07
C THR A 124 -9.87 -4.05 5.50
N PRO A 125 -10.86 -4.94 5.68
CA PRO A 125 -11.15 -5.55 6.98
C PRO A 125 -9.94 -6.25 7.62
N GLY A 126 -9.10 -6.93 6.83
CA GLY A 126 -7.91 -7.63 7.31
C GLY A 126 -6.84 -6.69 7.84
N VAL A 127 -6.54 -5.60 7.14
CA VAL A 127 -5.59 -4.56 7.60
C VAL A 127 -6.07 -3.94 8.91
N ARG A 128 -7.38 -3.68 9.04
CA ARG A 128 -7.99 -3.20 10.28
C ARG A 128 -7.88 -4.24 11.41
N ALA A 129 -8.25 -5.50 11.15
CA ALA A 129 -8.23 -6.58 12.16
C ALA A 129 -6.81 -6.80 12.69
N ALA A 130 -5.82 -6.72 11.83
CA ALA A 130 -4.40 -6.84 12.19
C ALA A 130 -3.82 -5.57 12.84
N ASN A 131 -4.57 -4.46 12.88
CA ASN A 131 -4.15 -3.18 13.46
C ASN A 131 -2.78 -2.67 12.97
N VAL A 132 -2.50 -2.86 11.67
CA VAL A 132 -1.17 -2.60 11.07
C VAL A 132 -0.71 -1.18 11.32
N TYR A 133 -1.56 -0.19 11.02
CA TYR A 133 -1.20 1.21 11.21
C TYR A 133 -1.12 1.61 12.68
N GLY A 134 -2.02 1.13 13.53
CA GLY A 134 -2.02 1.48 14.95
C GLY A 134 -0.76 1.03 15.68
N LEU A 135 -0.21 -0.12 15.31
CA LEU A 135 1.05 -0.62 15.87
C LEU A 135 2.27 0.14 15.32
N ALA A 136 2.32 0.35 14.00
CA ALA A 136 3.47 0.99 13.35
C ALA A 136 3.54 2.50 13.64
N ALA A 137 2.41 3.20 13.70
CA ALA A 137 2.32 4.65 13.90
C ALA A 137 2.95 5.14 15.20
N ARG A 138 2.94 4.30 16.25
CA ARG A 138 3.53 4.65 17.56
C ARG A 138 5.01 4.99 17.45
N ARG A 139 5.74 4.34 16.54
CA ARG A 139 7.18 4.61 16.28
C ARG A 139 7.41 6.02 15.74
N TYR A 140 6.38 6.64 15.18
CA TYR A 140 6.42 7.97 14.56
C TYR A 140 5.69 9.04 15.39
N GLY A 141 5.23 8.73 16.60
CA GLY A 141 4.43 9.65 17.41
C GLY A 141 3.06 9.99 16.82
N LEU A 142 2.56 9.14 15.90
CA LEU A 142 1.26 9.29 15.27
C LEU A 142 0.23 8.35 15.92
N HIS A 143 -1.02 8.81 15.95
CA HIS A 143 -2.17 8.01 16.35
C HIS A 143 -3.01 7.70 15.11
N CYS A 144 -2.99 6.44 14.67
CA CYS A 144 -3.86 5.97 13.60
C CYS A 144 -5.09 5.27 14.18
N SER A 145 -6.26 5.67 13.69
CA SER A 145 -7.55 5.08 14.00
C SER A 145 -8.20 4.51 12.75
N TYR A 146 -9.21 3.68 12.93
CA TYR A 146 -9.99 3.10 11.85
C TYR A 146 -11.46 3.50 12.02
N PRO A 147 -12.23 3.64 10.93
CA PRO A 147 -13.65 3.86 11.01
C PRO A 147 -14.36 2.80 11.83
N ASP A 148 -15.51 3.15 12.40
CA ASP A 148 -16.35 2.18 13.09
C ASP A 148 -16.93 1.11 12.13
N ALA A 149 -17.52 0.06 12.68
CA ALA A 149 -17.99 -1.08 11.89
C ALA A 149 -19.02 -0.73 10.80
N PRO A 150 -20.02 0.15 11.05
CA PRO A 150 -20.93 0.58 9.99
C PRO A 150 -20.24 1.30 8.84
N VAL A 151 -19.31 2.21 9.13
CA VAL A 151 -18.55 2.94 8.12
C VAL A 151 -17.60 2.00 7.37
N GLN A 152 -16.96 1.06 8.08
CA GLN A 152 -16.12 0.03 7.46
C GLN A 152 -16.90 -0.83 6.44
N ALA A 153 -18.17 -1.17 6.74
CA ALA A 153 -19.01 -1.90 5.80
C ALA A 153 -19.32 -1.08 4.53
N LEU A 154 -19.52 0.22 4.66
CA LEU A 154 -19.74 1.13 3.53
C LEU A 154 -18.50 1.24 2.62
N LEU A 155 -17.28 1.17 3.17
CA LEU A 155 -16.05 1.19 2.37
C LEU A 155 -16.00 0.05 1.35
N GLY A 156 -16.49 -1.14 1.71
CA GLY A 156 -16.60 -2.29 0.79
C GLY A 156 -17.56 -2.09 -0.38
N CYS A 157 -18.48 -1.11 -0.28
CA CYS A 157 -19.44 -0.79 -1.34
C CYS A 157 -18.93 0.27 -2.33
N VAL A 158 -17.84 0.98 -2.00
CA VAL A 158 -17.26 2.02 -2.86
C VAL A 158 -16.63 1.39 -4.10
N GLN A 159 -17.10 1.72 -5.28
CA GLN A 159 -16.57 1.24 -6.57
C GLN A 159 -16.48 2.42 -7.54
N PRO A 160 -15.36 2.58 -8.27
CA PRO A 160 -15.19 3.73 -9.18
C PRO A 160 -16.31 3.88 -10.21
N GLU A 161 -16.90 2.76 -10.64
CA GLU A 161 -17.93 2.72 -11.70
C GLU A 161 -19.34 3.09 -11.19
N LYS A 162 -19.54 3.12 -9.88
CA LYS A 162 -20.86 3.41 -9.28
C LYS A 162 -20.98 4.87 -8.91
N ALA A 163 -21.93 5.58 -9.51
CA ALA A 163 -22.17 7.01 -9.27
C ALA A 163 -22.40 7.38 -7.80
N CYS A 164 -23.07 6.51 -7.02
CA CYS A 164 -23.26 6.73 -5.58
C CYS A 164 -21.98 6.66 -4.76
N SER A 165 -20.92 6.03 -5.27
CA SER A 165 -19.67 5.82 -4.55
C SER A 165 -18.92 7.12 -4.29
N GLU A 166 -19.02 8.13 -5.15
CA GLU A 166 -18.45 9.45 -4.89
C GLU A 166 -19.01 10.05 -3.61
N GLN A 167 -20.34 10.11 -3.51
CA GLN A 167 -20.99 10.69 -2.34
C GLN A 167 -20.66 9.90 -1.07
N VAL A 168 -20.65 8.57 -1.13
CA VAL A 168 -20.31 7.71 0.01
C VAL A 168 -18.87 7.97 0.46
N LEU A 169 -17.92 7.96 -0.46
CA LEU A 169 -16.49 8.19 -0.13
C LEU A 169 -16.28 9.59 0.47
N ARG A 170 -16.88 10.62 -0.12
CA ARG A 170 -16.83 11.99 0.40
C ARG A 170 -17.40 12.09 1.81
N SER A 171 -18.59 11.51 2.04
CA SER A 171 -19.24 11.54 3.36
C SER A 171 -18.38 10.85 4.43
N ILE A 172 -17.70 9.75 4.08
CA ILE A 172 -16.80 9.05 5.00
C ILE A 172 -15.57 9.92 5.31
N ILE A 173 -14.94 10.53 4.29
CA ILE A 173 -13.79 11.42 4.48
C ILE A 173 -14.18 12.60 5.38
N GLU A 174 -15.29 13.27 5.08
CA GLU A 174 -15.78 14.41 5.86
C GLU A 174 -16.13 14.03 7.30
N LEU A 175 -16.70 12.84 7.52
CA LEU A 175 -16.99 12.32 8.84
C LEU A 175 -15.72 12.10 9.67
N GLU A 176 -14.69 11.48 9.10
CA GLU A 176 -13.44 11.20 9.82
C GLU A 176 -12.69 12.51 10.15
N LEU A 177 -12.70 13.48 9.23
CA LEU A 177 -12.15 14.81 9.50
C LEU A 177 -12.94 15.56 10.58
N ALA A 178 -14.28 15.47 10.57
CA ALA A 178 -15.14 16.06 11.60
C ALA A 178 -14.92 15.40 12.98
N ARG A 179 -14.49 14.14 13.04
CA ARG A 179 -14.09 13.43 14.27
C ARG A 179 -12.73 13.88 14.82
N GLY A 180 -12.08 14.85 14.18
CA GLY A 180 -10.83 15.47 14.60
C GLY A 180 -9.59 14.72 14.13
N CYS A 181 -9.68 13.99 13.01
CA CYS A 181 -8.49 13.50 12.31
C CYS A 181 -7.86 14.65 11.51
N ASP A 182 -6.53 14.74 11.55
CA ASP A 182 -5.77 15.74 10.78
C ASP A 182 -5.63 15.32 9.32
N GLY A 183 -5.80 14.03 9.03
CA GLY A 183 -5.75 13.48 7.69
C GLY A 183 -6.36 12.09 7.59
N VAL A 184 -6.58 11.66 6.36
CA VAL A 184 -7.16 10.36 6.01
C VAL A 184 -6.20 9.62 5.07
N VAL A 185 -5.87 8.37 5.39
CA VAL A 185 -5.07 7.49 4.54
C VAL A 185 -5.99 6.51 3.84
N LEU A 186 -5.88 6.41 2.53
CA LEU A 186 -6.54 5.38 1.75
C LEU A 186 -5.59 4.20 1.59
N ASP A 187 -5.85 3.09 2.26
CA ASP A 187 -5.08 1.84 2.17
C ASP A 187 -5.94 0.71 1.59
N SER A 188 -6.45 0.96 0.40
CA SER A 188 -7.16 -0.01 -0.43
C SER A 188 -7.07 0.45 -1.88
N ALA A 189 -6.70 -0.45 -2.77
CA ALA A 189 -6.62 -0.17 -4.21
C ALA A 189 -7.93 0.39 -4.76
N GLN A 190 -9.05 -0.17 -4.31
CA GLN A 190 -10.40 0.25 -4.71
C GLN A 190 -10.71 1.68 -4.28
N LEU A 191 -10.36 2.06 -3.05
CA LEU A 191 -10.58 3.42 -2.54
C LEU A 191 -9.66 4.43 -3.23
N CYS A 192 -8.38 4.09 -3.43
CA CYS A 192 -7.44 4.92 -4.20
C CYS A 192 -7.91 5.12 -5.64
N ALA A 193 -8.41 4.06 -6.28
CA ALA A 193 -8.97 4.15 -7.64
C ALA A 193 -10.21 5.05 -7.68
N ALA A 194 -11.15 4.90 -6.75
CA ALA A 194 -12.35 5.71 -6.67
C ALA A 194 -12.02 7.19 -6.39
N PHE A 195 -11.12 7.46 -5.45
CA PHE A 195 -10.67 8.81 -5.11
C PHE A 195 -10.07 9.54 -6.31
N ALA A 196 -9.22 8.85 -7.08
CA ALA A 196 -8.62 9.38 -8.31
C ALA A 196 -9.67 9.55 -9.42
N HIS A 197 -10.55 8.56 -9.62
CA HIS A 197 -11.61 8.58 -10.65
C HIS A 197 -12.54 9.78 -10.48
N PHE A 198 -12.92 10.09 -9.24
CA PHE A 198 -13.80 11.22 -8.94
C PHE A 198 -13.07 12.58 -8.81
N GLY A 199 -11.75 12.62 -9.03
CA GLY A 199 -10.96 13.86 -9.01
C GLY A 199 -10.96 14.57 -7.65
N LEU A 200 -11.01 13.82 -6.54
CA LEU A 200 -11.22 14.37 -5.19
C LEU A 200 -9.96 14.99 -4.56
N ALA A 201 -8.78 14.82 -5.15
CA ALA A 201 -7.51 15.27 -4.57
C ALA A 201 -7.44 16.77 -4.31
N ALA A 202 -7.94 17.60 -5.24
CA ALA A 202 -7.95 19.06 -5.09
C ALA A 202 -8.88 19.53 -3.95
N ARG A 203 -9.96 18.78 -3.70
CA ARG A 203 -10.95 19.10 -2.66
C ARG A 203 -10.49 18.65 -1.26
N TYR A 204 -9.74 17.57 -1.18
CA TYR A 204 -9.31 16.96 0.08
C TYR A 204 -7.78 16.80 0.14
N PRO A 205 -7.02 17.90 0.25
CA PRO A 205 -5.56 17.86 0.27
C PRO A 205 -4.96 17.12 1.49
N GLN A 206 -5.77 16.87 2.52
CA GLN A 206 -5.44 16.09 3.70
C GLN A 206 -5.71 14.58 3.54
N VAL A 207 -6.13 14.12 2.35
CA VAL A 207 -6.26 12.71 2.02
C VAL A 207 -5.00 12.21 1.33
N PHE A 208 -4.48 11.09 1.79
CA PHE A 208 -3.24 10.48 1.33
C PHE A 208 -3.54 9.18 0.61
N ASP A 209 -3.19 9.13 -0.67
CA ASP A 209 -3.30 7.92 -1.49
C ASP A 209 -2.16 6.96 -1.15
N GLY A 210 -2.46 5.86 -0.46
CA GLY A 210 -1.48 4.89 -0.02
C GLY A 210 -0.74 4.20 -1.16
N MET A 211 -1.39 3.98 -2.31
CA MET A 211 -0.74 3.39 -3.48
C MET A 211 0.28 4.34 -4.10
N GLU A 212 -0.02 5.64 -4.13
CA GLU A 212 0.93 6.67 -4.59
C GLU A 212 2.14 6.75 -3.66
N LEU A 213 1.91 6.78 -2.34
CA LEU A 213 2.98 6.81 -1.35
C LEU A 213 3.88 5.56 -1.43
N LEU A 214 3.29 4.37 -1.63
CA LEU A 214 4.05 3.15 -1.85
C LEU A 214 4.88 3.21 -3.14
N ALA A 215 4.31 3.73 -4.23
CA ALA A 215 5.02 3.88 -5.50
C ALA A 215 6.20 4.85 -5.40
N GLN A 216 6.02 6.00 -4.74
CA GLN A 216 7.07 6.97 -4.46
C GLN A 216 8.20 6.34 -3.64
N ALA A 217 7.88 5.64 -2.55
CA ALA A 217 8.86 4.97 -1.71
C ALA A 217 9.63 3.87 -2.46
N ALA A 218 8.95 3.07 -3.28
CA ALA A 218 9.57 2.02 -4.07
C ALA A 218 10.53 2.57 -5.12
N LEU A 219 10.17 3.64 -5.83
CA LEU A 219 11.05 4.32 -6.78
C LEU A 219 12.28 4.91 -6.08
N GLN A 220 12.09 5.63 -4.98
CA GLN A 220 13.18 6.22 -4.21
C GLN A 220 14.16 5.15 -3.70
N GLN A 221 13.64 4.07 -3.11
CA GLN A 221 14.46 2.99 -2.57
C GLN A 221 15.22 2.24 -3.68
N SER A 222 14.58 2.02 -4.83
CA SER A 222 15.20 1.31 -5.95
C SER A 222 16.36 2.10 -6.56
N THR A 223 16.26 3.42 -6.64
CA THR A 223 17.33 4.30 -7.13
C THR A 223 18.52 4.28 -6.18
N THR A 224 18.28 4.47 -4.87
CA THR A 224 19.34 4.45 -3.85
C THR A 224 20.12 3.12 -3.86
N ALA A 225 19.42 1.99 -3.97
CA ALA A 225 20.05 0.67 -4.02
C ALA A 225 20.86 0.43 -5.30
N SER A 226 20.44 1.02 -6.42
CA SER A 226 21.18 0.93 -7.69
C SER A 226 22.47 1.76 -7.66
N ASP A 227 22.43 2.95 -7.07
CA ASP A 227 23.60 3.81 -6.91
C ASP A 227 24.65 3.18 -5.98
N ALA A 228 24.20 2.55 -4.88
CA ALA A 228 25.08 1.83 -3.96
C ALA A 228 25.79 0.61 -4.59
N ARG A 229 25.22 0.00 -5.65
CA ARG A 229 25.87 -1.10 -6.40
C ARG A 229 26.88 -0.63 -7.43
N ARG A 230 26.82 0.65 -7.83
CA ARG A 230 27.72 1.26 -8.82
C ARG A 230 28.96 1.91 -8.19
N ALA A 231 28.90 2.21 -6.89
CA ALA A 231 29.97 2.78 -6.10
C ALA A 231 30.89 1.69 -5.52
#